data_863509a35086190d3788c6d0498d9d3c
#
_entry.id   863509a35086190d3788c6d0498d9d3c
#
_cell.length_a   1.000
_cell.length_b   1.000
_cell.length_c   1.000
_cell.angle_alpha   90.00
_cell.angle_beta   90.00
_cell.angle_gamma   90.00
#
_symmetry.space_group_name_H-M   'P 1'
#
loop_
_entity.id
_entity.type
_entity.pdbx_description
1 polymer ?
#
loop_
_entity_poly.entity_id
_entity_poly.type
_entity_poly.pdbx_seq_one_letter_code
_entity_poly.pdbx_strand_id
1 'polypeptide(L)'
;MPPTRAEIAAGLGFSTPSSAEDHLQALAKKGAIELVPGASRGLRLKDVPGVPVQGTLPLVGRVAAGSPILAAEHVEAHFRVDPELFAPRADYLLRVRGTSMQDAGILDGDLLAVHQTGDAHSGQIVVARLNDEVTVKRFRRRGRDIVLLPANVKFAPIVVDPRTTAFAIEGIAVGLVRNNEKW
;
A
#
# COMPACT_ATOMS: atom_id res chain seq x y z
N MET A 1 10.71 -22.15 -0.67
CA MET A 1 10.46 -23.01 -1.86
C MET A 1 8.96 -23.24 -1.99
N PRO A 2 8.40 -23.29 -3.21
CA PRO A 2 6.99 -23.60 -3.40
C PRO A 2 6.63 -24.96 -2.82
N PRO A 3 5.42 -25.14 -2.28
CA PRO A 3 4.97 -26.42 -1.75
C PRO A 3 4.71 -27.45 -2.85
N THR A 4 4.83 -28.72 -2.51
CA THR A 4 4.38 -29.84 -3.35
C THR A 4 2.87 -30.01 -3.26
N ARG A 5 2.26 -30.73 -4.21
CA ARG A 5 0.83 -31.06 -4.19
C ARG A 5 0.42 -31.83 -2.93
N ALA A 6 1.27 -32.71 -2.44
CA ALA A 6 1.03 -33.46 -1.20
C ALA A 6 1.06 -32.54 0.04
N GLU A 7 2.02 -31.61 0.11
CA GLU A 7 2.11 -30.61 1.17
C GLU A 7 0.89 -29.68 1.16
N ILE A 8 0.40 -29.28 -0.03
CA ILE A 8 -0.82 -28.48 -0.19
C ILE A 8 -2.04 -29.26 0.28
N ALA A 9 -2.18 -30.52 -0.13
CA ALA A 9 -3.28 -31.38 0.28
C ALA A 9 -3.31 -31.54 1.80
N ALA A 10 -2.17 -31.83 2.41
CA ALA A 10 -2.05 -31.95 3.88
C ALA A 10 -2.36 -30.64 4.59
N GLY A 11 -1.83 -29.51 4.10
CA GLY A 11 -1.99 -28.20 4.74
C GLY A 11 -3.42 -27.62 4.65
N LEU A 12 -4.17 -27.99 3.61
CA LEU A 12 -5.54 -27.51 3.37
C LEU A 12 -6.61 -28.57 3.71
N GLY A 13 -6.23 -29.72 4.24
CA GLY A 13 -7.17 -30.76 4.65
C GLY A 13 -7.84 -31.50 3.49
N PHE A 14 -7.23 -31.51 2.30
CA PHE A 14 -7.75 -32.32 1.19
C PHE A 14 -7.47 -33.80 1.40
N SER A 15 -8.42 -34.64 1.06
CA SER A 15 -8.33 -36.09 1.25
C SER A 15 -7.27 -36.76 0.34
N THR A 16 -6.93 -36.14 -0.80
CA THR A 16 -5.95 -36.67 -1.77
C THR A 16 -5.15 -35.55 -2.44
N PRO A 17 -3.90 -35.85 -2.91
CA PRO A 17 -3.14 -34.92 -3.75
C PRO A 17 -3.85 -34.56 -5.07
N SER A 18 -4.71 -35.46 -5.61
CA SER A 18 -5.51 -35.21 -6.82
C SER A 18 -6.51 -34.08 -6.60
N SER A 19 -7.18 -34.02 -5.44
CA SER A 19 -8.07 -32.93 -5.10
C SER A 19 -7.34 -31.58 -5.06
N ALA A 20 -6.10 -31.55 -4.55
CA ALA A 20 -5.27 -30.35 -4.57
C ALA A 20 -4.91 -29.97 -6.03
N GLU A 21 -4.59 -30.94 -6.89
CA GLU A 21 -4.30 -30.71 -8.31
C GLU A 21 -5.47 -30.07 -9.05
N ASP A 22 -6.70 -30.56 -8.85
CA ASP A 22 -7.91 -30.01 -9.47
C ASP A 22 -8.13 -28.54 -9.07
N HIS A 23 -7.90 -28.21 -7.80
CA HIS A 23 -7.96 -26.82 -7.33
C HIS A 23 -6.87 -25.94 -7.93
N LEU A 24 -5.63 -26.46 -8.02
CA LEU A 24 -4.50 -25.75 -8.64
C LEU A 24 -4.74 -25.50 -10.13
N GLN A 25 -5.31 -26.46 -10.86
CA GLN A 25 -5.68 -26.27 -12.27
C GLN A 25 -6.79 -25.22 -12.42
N ALA A 26 -7.78 -25.21 -11.54
CA ALA A 26 -8.81 -24.18 -11.53
C ALA A 26 -8.22 -22.79 -11.27
N LEU A 27 -7.28 -22.65 -10.34
CA LEU A 27 -6.57 -21.39 -10.08
C LEU A 27 -5.70 -20.97 -11.26
N ALA A 28 -5.04 -21.91 -11.93
CA ALA A 28 -4.26 -21.65 -13.13
C ALA A 28 -5.14 -21.15 -14.28
N LYS A 29 -6.31 -21.78 -14.46
CA LYS A 29 -7.31 -21.36 -15.46
C LYS A 29 -7.85 -19.94 -15.17
N LYS A 30 -7.98 -19.59 -13.90
CA LYS A 30 -8.37 -18.22 -13.46
C LYS A 30 -7.21 -17.22 -13.54
N GLY A 31 -6.01 -17.64 -13.91
CA GLY A 31 -4.83 -16.79 -14.04
C GLY A 31 -4.14 -16.40 -12.72
N ALA A 32 -4.55 -16.97 -11.59
CA ALA A 32 -3.98 -16.68 -10.27
C ALA A 32 -2.60 -17.30 -10.07
N ILE A 33 -2.33 -18.46 -10.70
CA ILE A 33 -1.07 -19.17 -10.61
C ILE A 33 -0.61 -19.62 -11.98
N GLU A 34 0.69 -19.96 -12.08
CA GLU A 34 1.28 -20.68 -13.20
C GLU A 34 1.79 -22.03 -12.71
N LEU A 35 1.41 -23.09 -13.43
CA LEU A 35 1.90 -24.45 -13.18
C LEU A 35 2.99 -24.78 -14.20
N VAL A 36 4.21 -25.04 -13.73
CA VAL A 36 5.33 -25.47 -14.57
C VAL A 36 5.24 -26.97 -14.78
N PRO A 37 5.00 -27.44 -16.03
CA PRO A 37 4.89 -28.88 -16.30
C PRO A 37 6.15 -29.64 -15.90
N GLY A 38 5.98 -30.83 -15.33
CA GLY A 38 7.10 -31.72 -14.98
C GLY A 38 7.87 -31.36 -13.72
N ALA A 39 7.54 -30.25 -13.03
CA ALA A 39 8.19 -29.86 -11.80
C ALA A 39 7.31 -30.20 -10.58
N SER A 40 7.83 -30.98 -9.63
CA SER A 40 7.12 -31.33 -8.39
C SER A 40 6.78 -30.09 -7.51
N ARG A 41 7.57 -29.01 -7.63
CA ARG A 41 7.44 -27.72 -6.96
C ARG A 41 7.23 -26.57 -7.96
N GLY A 42 6.65 -26.89 -9.12
CA GLY A 42 6.47 -25.97 -10.24
C GLY A 42 5.24 -25.07 -10.12
N LEU A 43 5.00 -24.49 -8.95
CA LEU A 43 3.90 -23.55 -8.71
C LEU A 43 4.47 -22.13 -8.59
N ARG A 44 3.97 -21.20 -9.39
CA ARG A 44 4.29 -19.78 -9.32
C ARG A 44 3.01 -18.98 -9.15
N LEU A 45 2.99 -18.05 -8.20
CA LEU A 45 1.93 -17.05 -8.11
C LEU A 45 2.10 -16.09 -9.29
N LYS A 46 1.02 -15.80 -9.99
CA LYS A 46 0.98 -14.69 -10.95
C LYS A 46 0.57 -13.43 -10.23
N ASP A 47 1.06 -12.30 -10.72
CA ASP A 47 0.58 -10.99 -10.23
C ASP A 47 -0.89 -10.83 -10.69
N VAL A 48 -1.81 -11.15 -9.80
CA VAL A 48 -3.25 -10.95 -10.02
C VAL A 48 -3.58 -9.57 -9.49
N PRO A 49 -4.14 -8.67 -10.30
CA PRO A 49 -4.57 -7.36 -9.82
C PRO A 49 -5.46 -7.51 -8.57
N GLY A 50 -5.11 -6.84 -7.48
CA GLY A 50 -5.85 -6.88 -6.21
C GLY A 50 -5.50 -8.03 -5.25
N VAL A 51 -4.60 -8.95 -5.61
CA VAL A 51 -4.08 -9.97 -4.70
C VAL A 51 -2.70 -9.55 -4.21
N PRO A 52 -2.50 -9.33 -2.88
CA PRO A 52 -1.19 -9.00 -2.35
C PRO A 52 -0.20 -10.14 -2.60
N VAL A 53 0.86 -9.87 -3.36
CA VAL A 53 1.99 -10.81 -3.50
C VAL A 53 2.82 -10.70 -2.23
N GLN A 54 3.09 -11.83 -1.57
CA GLN A 54 3.91 -11.84 -0.34
C GLN A 54 5.26 -11.14 -0.57
N GLY A 55 5.62 -10.23 0.33
CA GLY A 55 6.87 -9.45 0.23
C GLY A 55 6.82 -8.34 -0.83
N THR A 56 5.62 -7.90 -1.25
CA THR A 56 5.46 -6.73 -2.10
C THR A 56 4.54 -5.70 -1.47
N LEU A 57 4.76 -4.43 -1.82
CA LEU A 57 3.86 -3.34 -1.51
C LEU A 57 3.24 -2.79 -2.80
N PRO A 58 1.90 -2.60 -2.84
CA PRO A 58 1.26 -1.90 -3.95
C PRO A 58 1.69 -0.44 -3.96
N LEU A 59 2.01 0.09 -5.14
CA LEU A 59 2.21 1.51 -5.34
C LEU A 59 0.90 2.16 -5.73
N VAL A 60 0.43 3.05 -4.89
CA VAL A 60 -0.73 3.90 -5.13
C VAL A 60 -0.28 5.18 -5.81
N GLY A 61 -0.88 5.47 -6.95
CA GLY A 61 -0.64 6.67 -7.73
C GLY A 61 -1.69 7.76 -7.49
N ARG A 62 -2.49 8.04 -8.52
CA ARG A 62 -3.61 8.98 -8.38
C ARG A 62 -4.79 8.28 -7.72
N VAL A 63 -5.35 8.93 -6.71
CA VAL A 63 -6.55 8.44 -6.02
C VAL A 63 -7.75 9.18 -6.57
N ALA A 64 -8.73 8.44 -7.07
CA ALA A 64 -9.99 9.03 -7.55
C ALA A 64 -10.89 9.42 -6.37
N ALA A 65 -11.76 10.39 -6.62
CA ALA A 65 -12.77 10.84 -5.67
C ALA A 65 -13.71 9.70 -5.25
N GLY A 66 -14.02 9.61 -3.97
CA GLY A 66 -15.00 8.64 -3.44
C GLY A 66 -14.53 7.18 -3.37
N SER A 67 -13.39 6.82 -3.94
CA SER A 67 -12.88 5.43 -3.91
C SER A 67 -11.89 5.20 -2.75
N PRO A 68 -11.84 4.00 -2.15
CA PRO A 68 -10.82 3.63 -1.18
C PRO A 68 -9.41 3.79 -1.76
N ILE A 69 -8.43 4.17 -0.92
CA ILE A 69 -7.07 4.44 -1.40
C ILE A 69 -6.41 3.21 -2.05
N LEU A 70 -6.70 2.01 -1.56
CA LEU A 70 -6.20 0.74 -2.09
C LEU A 70 -7.13 0.10 -3.14
N ALA A 71 -8.05 0.86 -3.72
CA ALA A 71 -8.82 0.36 -4.86
C ALA A 71 -7.87 -0.05 -6.01
N ALA A 72 -8.20 -1.14 -6.71
CA ALA A 72 -7.33 -1.71 -7.76
C ALA A 72 -7.00 -0.70 -8.87
N GLU A 73 -7.93 0.22 -9.16
CA GLU A 73 -7.77 1.31 -10.12
C GLU A 73 -6.69 2.34 -9.75
N HIS A 74 -6.31 2.41 -8.46
CA HIS A 74 -5.28 3.33 -7.96
C HIS A 74 -3.89 2.69 -7.91
N VAL A 75 -3.79 1.36 -8.08
CA VAL A 75 -2.52 0.63 -8.01
C VAL A 75 -1.82 0.70 -9.36
N GLU A 76 -0.72 1.44 -9.43
CA GLU A 76 0.12 1.57 -10.62
C GLU A 76 1.05 0.38 -10.84
N ALA A 77 1.56 -0.20 -9.75
CA ALA A 77 2.55 -1.27 -9.77
C ALA A 77 2.63 -1.98 -8.42
N HIS A 78 3.38 -3.09 -8.36
CA HIS A 78 3.78 -3.73 -7.11
C HIS A 78 5.31 -3.74 -7.02
N PHE A 79 5.83 -3.27 -5.89
CA PHE A 79 7.26 -3.27 -5.63
C PHE A 79 7.63 -4.37 -4.65
N ARG A 80 8.71 -5.09 -4.93
CA ARG A 80 9.31 -6.04 -3.98
C ARG A 80 10.08 -5.27 -2.91
N VAL A 81 9.37 -4.89 -1.88
CA VAL A 81 9.89 -4.27 -0.67
C VAL A 81 9.27 -5.01 0.49
N ASP A 82 10.10 -5.55 1.37
CA ASP A 82 9.60 -6.25 2.55
C ASP A 82 8.84 -5.25 3.45
N PRO A 83 7.53 -5.45 3.66
CA PRO A 83 6.75 -4.55 4.52
C PRO A 83 7.25 -4.47 5.97
N GLU A 84 7.94 -5.52 6.45
CA GLU A 84 8.50 -5.59 7.80
C GLU A 84 9.76 -4.74 8.00
N LEU A 85 10.32 -4.16 6.93
CA LEU A 85 11.36 -3.13 7.05
C LEU A 85 10.87 -1.86 7.75
N PHE A 86 9.56 -1.67 7.83
CA PHE A 86 8.92 -0.49 8.41
C PHE A 86 8.24 -0.82 9.73
N ALA A 87 8.30 0.08 10.71
CA ALA A 87 7.65 -0.05 11.99
C ALA A 87 6.76 1.18 12.28
N PRO A 88 5.43 0.99 12.35
CA PRO A 88 4.69 -0.24 12.07
C PRO A 88 4.83 -0.69 10.61
N ARG A 89 4.50 -1.95 10.34
CA ARG A 89 4.53 -2.55 9.02
C ARG A 89 3.82 -1.66 7.99
N ALA A 90 4.43 -1.48 6.81
CA ALA A 90 3.80 -0.76 5.71
C ALA A 90 2.76 -1.63 4.99
N ASP A 91 1.67 -1.01 4.55
CA ASP A 91 0.59 -1.67 3.79
C ASP A 91 0.60 -1.26 2.32
N TYR A 92 1.12 -0.07 1.99
CA TYR A 92 1.27 0.41 0.62
C TYR A 92 2.37 1.47 0.49
N LEU A 93 2.76 1.73 -0.75
CA LEU A 93 3.59 2.86 -1.16
C LEU A 93 2.69 3.92 -1.80
N LEU A 94 2.89 5.18 -1.45
CA LEU A 94 2.22 6.32 -2.09
C LEU A 94 3.25 7.15 -2.87
N ARG A 95 2.99 7.41 -4.15
CA ARG A 95 3.83 8.32 -4.93
C ARG A 95 3.59 9.76 -4.50
N VAL A 96 4.63 10.37 -3.92
CA VAL A 96 4.61 11.77 -3.50
C VAL A 96 4.58 12.68 -4.72
N ARG A 97 3.74 13.70 -4.67
CA ARG A 97 3.65 14.76 -5.68
C ARG A 97 3.76 16.13 -5.02
N GLY A 98 4.58 16.97 -5.64
CA GLY A 98 4.83 18.33 -5.17
C GLY A 98 5.85 18.43 -4.03
N THR A 99 6.04 19.64 -3.54
CA THR A 99 7.16 20.02 -2.66
C THR A 99 6.73 20.43 -1.26
N SER A 100 5.46 20.21 -0.90
CA SER A 100 4.90 20.70 0.37
C SER A 100 5.53 20.09 1.63
N MET A 101 6.30 18.99 1.48
CA MET A 101 6.93 18.25 2.57
C MET A 101 8.47 18.17 2.43
N GLN A 102 9.06 19.01 1.56
CA GLN A 102 10.50 18.94 1.25
C GLN A 102 11.40 19.18 2.45
N ASP A 103 11.03 20.06 3.38
CA ASP A 103 11.84 20.36 4.58
C ASP A 103 11.76 19.23 5.64
N ALA A 104 10.86 18.25 5.42
CA ALA A 104 10.81 16.97 6.14
C ALA A 104 11.58 15.86 5.39
N GLY A 105 12.30 16.19 4.33
CA GLY A 105 13.08 15.24 3.52
C GLY A 105 12.23 14.41 2.54
N ILE A 106 10.93 14.72 2.37
CA ILE A 106 10.03 14.05 1.43
C ILE A 106 9.94 14.90 0.16
N LEU A 107 10.47 14.37 -0.94
CA LEU A 107 10.61 15.07 -2.21
C LEU A 107 9.57 14.60 -3.23
N ASP A 108 9.38 15.40 -4.26
CA ASP A 108 8.56 15.01 -5.42
C ASP A 108 9.11 13.75 -6.09
N GLY A 109 8.23 12.79 -6.38
CA GLY A 109 8.60 11.49 -6.95
C GLY A 109 8.96 10.39 -5.94
N ASP A 110 9.18 10.72 -4.67
CA ASP A 110 9.43 9.71 -3.63
C ASP A 110 8.28 8.71 -3.49
N LEU A 111 8.60 7.52 -3.02
CA LEU A 111 7.63 6.51 -2.63
C LEU A 111 7.53 6.49 -1.10
N LEU A 112 6.44 7.02 -0.56
CA LEU A 112 6.18 7.07 0.86
C LEU A 112 5.59 5.72 1.31
N ALA A 113 6.27 5.01 2.21
CA ALA A 113 5.75 3.81 2.83
C ALA A 113 4.73 4.20 3.89
N VAL A 114 3.53 3.64 3.80
CA VAL A 114 2.37 4.03 4.60
C VAL A 114 1.80 2.82 5.32
N HIS A 115 1.58 2.95 6.61
CA HIS A 115 0.75 2.05 7.40
C HIS A 115 -0.68 2.54 7.38
N GLN A 116 -1.62 1.69 6.91
CA GLN A 116 -3.03 2.03 6.79
C GLN A 116 -3.69 2.07 8.17
N THR A 117 -4.15 3.24 8.56
CA THR A 117 -4.86 3.46 9.83
C THR A 117 -5.71 4.71 9.73
N GLY A 118 -6.85 4.73 10.43
CA GLY A 118 -7.68 5.92 10.60
C GLY A 118 -7.24 6.83 11.75
N ASP A 119 -6.26 6.40 12.56
CA ASP A 119 -5.79 7.12 13.74
C ASP A 119 -4.38 7.68 13.56
N ALA A 120 -4.15 8.89 14.07
CA ALA A 120 -2.83 9.49 14.12
C ALA A 120 -2.64 10.37 15.35
N HIS A 121 -1.39 10.48 15.79
CA HIS A 121 -0.98 11.37 16.85
C HIS A 121 -0.35 12.66 16.30
N SER A 122 -0.52 13.77 17.05
CA SER A 122 0.10 15.05 16.69
C SER A 122 1.61 14.89 16.52
N GLY A 123 2.14 15.41 15.40
CA GLY A 123 3.53 15.30 15.00
C GLY A 123 3.81 14.25 13.93
N GLN A 124 2.96 13.24 13.76
CA GLN A 124 3.12 12.25 12.70
C GLN A 124 2.86 12.86 11.31
N ILE A 125 3.52 12.30 10.30
CA ILE A 125 3.21 12.59 8.90
C ILE A 125 2.12 11.62 8.47
N VAL A 126 1.04 12.17 7.94
CA VAL A 126 -0.16 11.42 7.56
C VAL A 126 -0.42 11.54 6.06
N VAL A 127 -1.04 10.52 5.52
CA VAL A 127 -1.81 10.59 4.28
C VAL A 127 -3.24 10.92 4.70
N ALA A 128 -3.70 12.09 4.34
CA ALA A 128 -5.03 12.59 4.70
C ALA A 128 -5.87 12.81 3.46
N ARG A 129 -7.15 12.49 3.55
CA ARG A 129 -8.16 12.82 2.54
C ARG A 129 -8.94 14.04 3.03
N LEU A 130 -9.05 15.04 2.15
CA LEU A 130 -9.87 16.23 2.33
C LEU A 130 -10.87 16.26 1.17
N ASN A 131 -12.14 16.00 1.47
CA ASN A 131 -13.14 15.75 0.42
C ASN A 131 -12.64 14.64 -0.54
N ASP A 132 -12.34 15.01 -1.77
CA ASP A 132 -11.88 14.08 -2.82
C ASP A 132 -10.36 14.12 -3.06
N GLU A 133 -9.62 14.96 -2.34
CA GLU A 133 -8.19 15.12 -2.52
C GLU A 133 -7.38 14.43 -1.43
N VAL A 134 -6.33 13.74 -1.85
CA VAL A 134 -5.35 13.10 -0.94
C VAL A 134 -4.11 13.98 -0.84
N THR A 135 -3.64 14.20 0.39
CA THR A 135 -2.46 15.02 0.67
C THR A 135 -1.58 14.40 1.75
N VAL A 136 -0.28 14.70 1.70
CA VAL A 136 0.68 14.32 2.73
C VAL A 136 1.06 15.55 3.52
N LYS A 137 0.84 15.54 4.85
CA LYS A 137 1.12 16.66 5.75
C LYS A 137 1.49 16.15 7.14
N ARG A 138 2.07 17.01 7.95
CA ARG A 138 2.23 16.75 9.39
C ARG A 138 0.90 17.02 10.10
N PHE A 139 0.40 16.01 10.77
CA PHE A 139 -0.85 16.08 11.52
C PHE A 139 -0.64 16.80 12.85
N ARG A 140 -1.55 17.71 13.18
CA ARG A 140 -1.67 18.34 14.50
C ARG A 140 -3.14 18.37 14.90
N ARG A 141 -3.40 17.91 16.12
CA ARG A 141 -4.71 17.99 16.74
C ARG A 141 -4.61 18.75 18.06
N ARG A 142 -5.49 19.72 18.29
CA ARG A 142 -5.63 20.44 19.54
C ARG A 142 -7.11 20.51 19.92
N GLY A 143 -7.52 19.63 20.82
CA GLY A 143 -8.94 19.45 21.12
C GLY A 143 -9.72 18.96 19.91
N ARG A 144 -10.65 19.78 19.42
CA ARG A 144 -11.45 19.49 18.22
C ARG A 144 -10.82 19.98 16.92
N ASP A 145 -9.83 20.84 17.01
CA ASP A 145 -9.21 21.45 15.84
C ASP A 145 -8.16 20.51 15.24
N ILE A 146 -8.26 20.31 13.95
CA ILE A 146 -7.29 19.54 13.15
C ILE A 146 -6.60 20.51 12.20
N VAL A 147 -5.27 20.47 12.20
CA VAL A 147 -4.44 21.27 11.32
C VAL A 147 -3.45 20.36 10.61
N LEU A 148 -3.39 20.44 9.30
CA LEU A 148 -2.42 19.73 8.46
C LEU A 148 -1.32 20.74 8.09
N LEU A 149 -0.13 20.51 8.63
CA LEU A 149 1.03 21.37 8.48
C LEU A 149 1.92 20.92 7.33
N PRO A 150 2.22 21.79 6.36
CA PRO A 150 3.27 21.51 5.40
C PRO A 150 4.64 21.57 6.09
N ALA A 151 5.63 20.92 5.51
CA ALA A 151 7.05 21.09 5.81
C ALA A 151 7.71 21.80 4.62
N ASN A 152 7.27 23.00 4.36
CA ASN A 152 7.80 23.94 3.37
C ASN A 152 7.14 25.31 3.59
N VAL A 153 7.95 26.34 3.83
CA VAL A 153 7.49 27.70 4.13
C VAL A 153 6.66 28.36 3.03
N LYS A 154 6.72 27.83 1.80
CA LYS A 154 5.92 28.33 0.67
C LYS A 154 4.45 27.90 0.71
N PHE A 155 4.08 27.02 1.61
CA PHE A 155 2.73 26.47 1.72
C PHE A 155 2.09 26.87 3.05
N ALA A 156 0.82 27.24 3.02
CA ALA A 156 0.07 27.53 4.23
C ALA A 156 -0.44 26.24 4.90
N PRO A 157 -0.59 26.24 6.25
CA PRO A 157 -1.31 25.21 6.96
C PRO A 157 -2.76 25.08 6.50
N ILE A 158 -3.29 23.86 6.48
CA ILE A 158 -4.68 23.58 6.17
C ILE A 158 -5.41 23.36 7.50
N VAL A 159 -6.32 24.24 7.85
CA VAL A 159 -7.22 24.08 8.99
C VAL A 159 -8.44 23.31 8.51
N VAL A 160 -8.70 22.17 9.12
CA VAL A 160 -9.84 21.32 8.76
C VAL A 160 -11.05 21.79 9.55
N ASP A 161 -12.04 22.33 8.86
CA ASP A 161 -13.37 22.60 9.44
C ASP A 161 -14.26 21.35 9.24
N PRO A 162 -14.58 20.61 10.31
CA PRO A 162 -15.38 19.40 10.22
C PRO A 162 -16.82 19.62 9.77
N ARG A 163 -17.27 20.88 9.66
CA ARG A 163 -18.62 21.23 9.19
C ARG A 163 -18.69 21.33 7.67
N THR A 164 -17.56 21.67 7.03
CA THR A 164 -17.51 21.97 5.59
C THR A 164 -16.60 21.02 4.83
N THR A 165 -15.71 20.28 5.54
CA THR A 165 -14.69 19.43 4.94
C THR A 165 -14.84 18.00 5.42
N ALA A 166 -15.12 17.08 4.51
CA ALA A 166 -15.00 15.66 4.79
C ALA A 166 -13.52 15.34 4.98
N PHE A 167 -13.15 14.83 6.16
CA PHE A 167 -11.79 14.54 6.54
C PHE A 167 -11.64 13.09 6.97
N ALA A 168 -10.62 12.42 6.45
CA ALA A 168 -10.21 11.11 6.89
C ALA A 168 -8.68 10.99 6.89
N ILE A 169 -8.15 10.20 7.82
CA ILE A 169 -6.77 9.73 7.78
C ILE A 169 -6.76 8.40 7.04
N GLU A 170 -5.99 8.31 5.97
CA GLU A 170 -5.83 7.10 5.15
C GLU A 170 -4.64 6.25 5.63
N GLY A 171 -3.74 6.85 6.42
CA GLY A 171 -2.59 6.17 6.99
C GLY A 171 -1.53 7.12 7.53
N ILE A 172 -0.53 6.54 8.19
CA ILE A 172 0.66 7.24 8.69
C ILE A 172 1.89 6.85 7.87
N ALA A 173 2.76 7.82 7.61
CA ALA A 173 4.05 7.57 6.97
C ALA A 173 4.97 6.84 7.94
N VAL A 174 5.51 5.70 7.50
CA VAL A 174 6.40 4.85 8.31
C VAL A 174 7.80 4.71 7.71
N GLY A 175 7.98 5.20 6.48
CA GLY A 175 9.27 5.20 5.80
C GLY A 175 9.21 5.84 4.43
N LEU A 176 10.35 5.84 3.75
CA LEU A 176 10.52 6.44 2.43
C LEU A 176 11.45 5.57 1.58
N VAL A 177 11.07 5.36 0.34
CA VAL A 177 11.92 4.72 -0.67
C VAL A 177 12.17 5.74 -1.78
N ARG A 178 13.44 6.01 -2.05
CA ARG A 178 13.86 6.92 -3.12
C ARG A 178 14.80 6.21 -4.05
N ASN A 179 14.49 6.25 -5.33
CA ASN A 179 15.40 5.85 -6.38
C ASN A 179 16.07 7.11 -6.94
N ASN A 180 17.38 7.23 -6.74
CA ASN A 180 18.17 8.29 -7.36
C ASN A 180 18.65 7.80 -8.74
N GLU A 181 17.95 8.18 -9.78
CA GLU A 181 18.36 7.89 -11.17
C GLU A 181 19.60 8.70 -11.62
N LYS A 182 20.14 9.56 -10.74
CA LYS A 182 21.29 10.43 -11.04
C LYS A 182 22.42 10.13 -10.06
N TRP A 183 23.17 9.09 -10.35
CA TRP A 183 24.55 8.90 -9.88
C TRP A 183 25.51 9.01 -11.05
#